data_58a63e1c67ea135381f17000ece81dbe
#
_entry.id   58a63e1c67ea135381f17000ece81dbe
#
_cell.length_a   1.000
_cell.length_b   1.000
_cell.length_c   1.000
_cell.angle_alpha   90.00
_cell.angle_beta   90.00
_cell.angle_gamma   90.00
#
_symmetry.space_group_name_H-M   'P 1'
#
loop_
_entity.id
_entity.type
_entity.pdbx_description
1 polymer ?
#
loop_
_entity_poly.entity_id
_entity_poly.type
_entity_poly.pdbx_seq_one_letter_code
_entity_poly.pdbx_strand_id
1 'polypeptide(L)'
;GIGNDITPQVEHMTTMPVPQLHKRIKYLKKGGVKWLVLEVTSHALAQNRIWGIPIDIAVMTNVTHEHLDYHGTFENYLNAKRKLFKMAGKNHRGKLVGIINADDESAELFAEDVENPMYYGVVKGDVKAVNIKMTSAGSTYTAVAGENKYNIVCNLPGSFNVYNSLAAI
;
A
#
# COMPACT_ATOMS: atom_id res chain seq x y z
N GLY A 1 10.37 0.53 13.70
CA GLY A 1 10.52 0.35 15.15
C GLY A 1 10.02 -1.01 15.61
N ILE A 2 10.30 -1.38 16.83
CA ILE A 2 9.70 -2.54 17.50
C ILE A 2 8.88 -1.99 18.67
N GLY A 3 7.58 -2.32 18.71
CA GLY A 3 6.67 -1.72 19.68
C GLY A 3 6.59 -0.21 19.50
N ASN A 4 6.76 0.55 20.58
CA ASN A 4 6.75 2.03 20.57
C ASN A 4 8.10 2.66 20.21
N ASP A 5 9.14 1.86 20.00
CA ASP A 5 10.48 2.37 19.69
C ASP A 5 10.58 2.78 18.22
N ILE A 6 10.70 4.07 17.99
CA ILE A 6 10.94 4.63 16.66
C ILE A 6 12.45 4.73 16.46
N THR A 7 12.98 3.95 15.53
CA THR A 7 14.38 4.11 15.11
C THR A 7 14.43 5.13 13.99
N PRO A 8 15.18 6.25 14.17
CA PRO A 8 15.34 7.23 13.11
C PRO A 8 15.91 6.58 11.83
N GLN A 9 15.38 6.95 10.69
CA GLN A 9 15.96 6.59 9.41
C GLN A 9 17.01 7.64 9.06
N VAL A 10 18.26 7.22 8.97
CA VAL A 10 19.40 8.13 8.68
C VAL A 10 19.49 8.40 7.16
N GLU A 11 18.86 7.59 6.35
CA GLU A 11 18.91 7.68 4.89
C GLU A 11 17.69 8.43 4.33
N HIS A 12 17.95 9.30 3.34
CA HIS A 12 16.90 10.08 2.65
C HIS A 12 16.07 9.25 1.64
N MET A 13 15.98 7.93 1.80
CA MET A 13 15.25 7.03 0.90
C MET A 13 14.11 6.33 1.63
N THR A 14 12.90 6.42 1.10
CA THR A 14 11.72 5.74 1.65
C THR A 14 11.92 4.21 1.72
N THR A 15 12.47 3.60 0.67
CA THR A 15 12.79 2.16 0.65
C THR A 15 14.31 1.97 0.64
N MET A 16 14.83 1.29 1.67
CA MET A 16 16.27 1.03 1.84
C MET A 16 16.85 0.14 0.74
N PRO A 17 18.19 0.16 0.53
CA PRO A 17 18.89 -0.85 -0.30
C PRO A 17 18.69 -2.29 0.22
N VAL A 18 18.73 -3.26 -0.70
CA VAL A 18 18.46 -4.69 -0.43
C VAL A 18 19.19 -5.23 0.80
N PRO A 19 20.53 -5.10 0.96
CA PRO A 19 21.23 -5.69 2.11
C PRO A 19 20.76 -5.14 3.45
N GLN A 20 20.50 -3.82 3.51
CA GLN A 20 20.05 -3.16 4.73
C GLN A 20 18.63 -3.57 5.07
N LEU A 21 17.74 -3.67 4.07
CA LEU A 21 16.35 -4.09 4.25
C LEU A 21 16.28 -5.53 4.79
N HIS A 22 17.05 -6.46 4.22
CA HIS A 22 17.14 -7.83 4.73
C HIS A 22 17.68 -7.91 6.15
N LYS A 23 18.74 -7.14 6.47
CA LYS A 23 19.28 -7.04 7.82
C LYS A 23 18.22 -6.56 8.82
N ARG A 24 17.46 -5.53 8.42
CA ARG A 24 16.37 -4.96 9.24
C ARG A 24 15.23 -5.97 9.46
N ILE A 25 14.79 -6.65 8.41
CA ILE A 25 13.75 -7.69 8.50
C ILE A 25 14.21 -8.82 9.43
N LYS A 26 15.46 -9.28 9.30
CA LYS A 26 16.02 -10.32 10.19
C LYS A 26 16.03 -9.87 11.65
N TYR A 27 16.37 -8.60 11.91
CA TYR A 27 16.34 -8.03 13.25
C TYR A 27 14.90 -7.99 13.81
N LEU A 28 13.94 -7.49 13.03
CA LEU A 28 12.53 -7.42 13.41
C LEU A 28 11.95 -8.81 13.70
N LYS A 29 12.27 -9.80 12.86
CA LYS A 29 11.86 -11.19 13.06
C LYS A 29 12.41 -11.77 14.36
N LYS A 30 13.68 -11.50 14.71
CA LYS A 30 14.26 -11.91 15.99
C LYS A 30 13.57 -11.25 17.18
N GLY A 31 13.07 -10.02 17.02
CA GLY A 31 12.28 -9.30 18.02
C GLY A 31 10.81 -9.74 18.12
N GLY A 32 10.41 -10.83 17.45
CA GLY A 32 9.06 -11.39 17.53
C GLY A 32 8.00 -10.62 16.72
N VAL A 33 8.40 -9.71 15.83
CA VAL A 33 7.48 -8.99 14.95
C VAL A 33 6.80 -9.96 13.99
N LYS A 34 5.47 -9.96 13.99
CA LYS A 34 4.63 -10.83 13.15
C LYS A 34 4.22 -10.18 11.83
N TRP A 35 4.11 -8.86 11.80
CA TRP A 35 3.63 -8.09 10.66
C TRP A 35 4.65 -7.02 10.28
N LEU A 36 4.93 -6.90 9.00
CA LEU A 36 5.76 -5.84 8.45
C LEU A 36 4.93 -5.07 7.42
N VAL A 37 4.73 -3.79 7.67
CA VAL A 37 4.21 -2.85 6.67
C VAL A 37 5.40 -2.13 6.05
N LEU A 38 5.50 -2.20 4.72
CA LEU A 38 6.60 -1.62 3.96
C LEU A 38 6.06 -0.66 2.92
N GLU A 39 6.46 0.60 2.99
CA GLU A 39 6.22 1.54 1.92
C GLU A 39 7.23 1.31 0.79
N VAL A 40 6.72 1.11 -0.43
CA VAL A 40 7.53 0.76 -1.59
C VAL A 40 7.29 1.76 -2.71
N THR A 41 8.32 2.53 -3.03
CA THR A 41 8.27 3.52 -4.11
C THR A 41 8.42 2.87 -5.49
N SER A 42 7.95 3.52 -6.55
CA SER A 42 8.14 3.07 -7.93
C SER A 42 9.62 2.93 -8.31
N HIS A 43 10.48 3.83 -7.80
CA HIS A 43 11.94 3.74 -7.94
C HIS A 43 12.50 2.47 -7.30
N ALA A 44 12.04 2.15 -6.08
CA ALA A 44 12.48 0.94 -5.39
C ALA A 44 12.11 -0.33 -6.14
N LEU A 45 10.92 -0.35 -6.76
CA LEU A 45 10.45 -1.46 -7.60
C LEU A 45 11.25 -1.54 -8.93
N ALA A 46 11.51 -0.41 -9.57
CA ALA A 46 12.33 -0.36 -10.77
C ALA A 46 13.76 -0.86 -10.49
N GLN A 47 14.32 -0.51 -9.34
CA GLN A 47 15.67 -0.89 -8.90
C GLN A 47 15.73 -2.23 -8.15
N ASN A 48 14.63 -2.99 -8.09
CA ASN A 48 14.53 -4.27 -7.40
C ASN A 48 14.99 -4.23 -5.92
N ARG A 49 14.77 -3.10 -5.20
CA ARG A 49 15.21 -2.93 -3.80
C ARG A 49 14.51 -3.85 -2.80
N ILE A 50 13.39 -4.45 -3.18
CA ILE A 50 12.66 -5.45 -2.36
C ILE A 50 12.88 -6.88 -2.87
N TRP A 51 13.96 -7.12 -3.63
CA TRP A 51 14.28 -8.44 -4.14
C TRP A 51 14.42 -9.48 -3.00
N GLY A 52 13.81 -10.66 -3.20
CA GLY A 52 13.88 -11.75 -2.22
C GLY A 52 12.97 -11.59 -0.99
N ILE A 53 12.14 -10.53 -0.94
CA ILE A 53 11.15 -10.36 0.12
C ILE A 53 9.82 -10.92 -0.38
N PRO A 54 9.23 -11.92 0.32
CA PRO A 54 7.91 -12.40 -0.01
C PRO A 54 6.87 -11.32 0.34
N ILE A 55 6.00 -11.00 -0.60
CA ILE A 55 4.89 -10.05 -0.41
C ILE A 55 3.61 -10.86 -0.25
N ASP A 56 2.97 -10.78 0.90
CA ASP A 56 1.72 -11.49 1.17
C ASP A 56 0.51 -10.70 0.68
N ILE A 57 0.57 -9.36 0.83
CA ILE A 57 -0.49 -8.43 0.45
C ILE A 57 0.16 -7.23 -0.23
N ALA A 58 -0.31 -6.89 -1.42
CA ALA A 58 0.05 -5.65 -2.10
C ALA A 58 -1.09 -4.63 -1.96
N VAL A 59 -0.75 -3.36 -1.70
CA VAL A 59 -1.75 -2.29 -1.57
C VAL A 59 -1.44 -1.20 -2.59
N MET A 60 -2.43 -0.81 -3.39
CA MET A 60 -2.39 0.32 -4.30
C MET A 60 -3.30 1.44 -3.77
N THR A 61 -2.70 2.56 -3.44
CA THR A 61 -3.43 3.73 -2.95
C THR A 61 -3.88 4.64 -4.09
N ASN A 62 -2.98 5.02 -4.96
CA ASN A 62 -3.25 5.76 -6.18
C ASN A 62 -2.09 5.65 -7.18
N VAL A 63 -2.39 5.99 -8.44
CA VAL A 63 -1.39 6.17 -9.50
C VAL A 63 -1.61 7.54 -10.13
N THR A 64 -0.72 8.47 -9.83
CA THR A 64 -0.73 9.84 -10.36
C THR A 64 0.39 10.01 -11.41
N HIS A 65 0.28 11.02 -12.26
CA HIS A 65 1.31 11.32 -13.27
C HIS A 65 2.56 11.96 -12.63
N GLU A 66 3.34 11.14 -11.91
CA GLU A 66 4.53 11.53 -11.17
C GLU A 66 5.76 10.76 -11.63
N HIS A 67 6.95 11.29 -11.33
CA HIS A 67 8.23 10.60 -11.59
C HIS A 67 8.49 10.23 -13.06
N LEU A 68 7.92 10.99 -14.02
CA LEU A 68 8.15 10.77 -15.45
C LEU A 68 9.58 11.13 -15.86
N ASP A 69 10.25 11.99 -15.12
CA ASP A 69 11.68 12.29 -15.20
C ASP A 69 12.56 11.04 -15.06
N TYR A 70 12.14 10.10 -14.21
CA TYR A 70 12.86 8.84 -13.98
C TYR A 70 12.36 7.69 -14.87
N HIS A 71 11.04 7.53 -15.01
CA HIS A 71 10.45 6.41 -15.73
C HIS A 71 10.31 6.63 -17.24
N GLY A 72 10.44 7.87 -17.70
CA GLY A 72 10.31 8.28 -19.10
C GLY A 72 8.88 8.34 -19.59
N THR A 73 8.05 7.34 -19.30
CA THR A 73 6.65 7.27 -19.69
C THR A 73 5.75 6.86 -18.53
N PHE A 74 4.47 7.25 -18.60
CA PHE A 74 3.46 6.81 -17.62
C PHE A 74 3.30 5.29 -17.59
N GLU A 75 3.36 4.66 -18.74
CA GLU A 75 3.29 3.19 -18.85
C GLU A 75 4.43 2.51 -18.09
N ASN A 76 5.68 2.99 -18.24
CA ASN A 76 6.82 2.48 -17.49
C ASN A 76 6.65 2.66 -15.98
N TYR A 77 6.14 3.84 -15.55
CA TYR A 77 5.84 4.12 -14.16
C TYR A 77 4.77 3.16 -13.61
N LEU A 78 3.67 2.98 -14.33
CA LEU A 78 2.59 2.06 -13.99
C LEU A 78 3.13 0.62 -13.89
N ASN A 79 3.87 0.16 -14.90
CA ASN A 79 4.47 -1.16 -14.91
C ASN A 79 5.47 -1.38 -13.76
N ALA A 80 6.21 -0.34 -13.37
CA ALA A 80 7.07 -0.42 -12.20
C ALA A 80 6.25 -0.65 -10.91
N LYS A 81 5.15 0.06 -10.71
CA LYS A 81 4.25 -0.15 -9.56
C LYS A 81 3.58 -1.53 -9.58
N ARG A 82 3.13 -2.01 -10.73
CA ARG A 82 2.55 -3.34 -10.91
C ARG A 82 3.48 -4.49 -10.51
N LYS A 83 4.81 -4.28 -10.50
CA LYS A 83 5.76 -5.31 -10.03
C LYS A 83 5.44 -5.78 -8.60
N LEU A 84 4.95 -4.90 -7.71
CA LEU A 84 4.59 -5.28 -6.35
C LEU A 84 3.44 -6.30 -6.35
N PHE A 85 2.43 -6.08 -7.16
CA PHE A 85 1.27 -6.97 -7.32
C PHE A 85 1.68 -8.30 -7.95
N LYS A 86 2.50 -8.26 -8.99
CA LYS A 86 3.10 -9.49 -9.58
C LYS A 86 3.91 -10.30 -8.58
N MET A 87 4.59 -9.65 -7.63
CA MET A 87 5.30 -10.33 -6.55
C MET A 87 4.32 -10.98 -5.56
N ALA A 88 3.25 -10.29 -5.18
CA ALA A 88 2.19 -10.84 -4.33
C ALA A 88 1.49 -12.01 -5.01
N GLY A 89 1.10 -11.89 -6.28
CA GLY A 89 0.45 -12.93 -7.08
C GLY A 89 1.30 -14.19 -7.29
N LYS A 90 2.63 -14.08 -7.20
CA LYS A 90 3.56 -15.21 -7.29
C LYS A 90 3.92 -15.83 -5.94
N ASN A 91 3.50 -15.25 -4.83
CA ASN A 91 3.81 -15.76 -3.49
C ASN A 91 2.80 -16.82 -3.05
N HIS A 92 2.88 -18.03 -3.61
CA HIS A 92 1.97 -19.15 -3.28
C HIS A 92 2.00 -19.61 -1.81
N ARG A 93 2.90 -19.07 -0.97
CA ARG A 93 2.91 -19.24 0.48
C ARG A 93 2.19 -18.12 1.22
N GLY A 94 1.85 -17.03 0.51
CA GLY A 94 1.16 -15.86 1.03
C GLY A 94 -0.35 -15.92 0.81
N LYS A 95 -0.97 -14.74 0.85
CA LYS A 95 -2.42 -14.57 0.70
C LYS A 95 -2.86 -14.37 -0.76
N LEU A 96 -1.92 -14.04 -1.66
CA LEU A 96 -2.18 -13.70 -3.07
C LEU A 96 -3.18 -12.54 -3.23
N VAL A 97 -3.18 -11.61 -2.26
CA VAL A 97 -4.17 -10.52 -2.15
C VAL A 97 -3.59 -9.22 -2.68
N GLY A 98 -4.38 -8.53 -3.49
CA GLY A 98 -4.18 -7.14 -3.86
C GLY A 98 -5.30 -6.26 -3.32
N ILE A 99 -4.98 -5.24 -2.52
CA ILE A 99 -5.92 -4.23 -2.04
C ILE A 99 -5.81 -3.03 -2.98
N ILE A 100 -6.90 -2.70 -3.67
CA ILE A 100 -6.89 -1.83 -4.84
C ILE A 100 -7.90 -0.70 -4.65
N ASN A 101 -7.46 0.53 -4.89
CA ASN A 101 -8.36 1.68 -4.95
C ASN A 101 -9.20 1.59 -6.23
N ALA A 102 -10.48 1.26 -6.08
CA ALA A 102 -11.42 1.10 -7.19
C ALA A 102 -11.77 2.42 -7.91
N ASP A 103 -11.50 3.54 -7.28
CA ASP A 103 -11.76 4.87 -7.85
C ASP A 103 -10.57 5.36 -8.72
N ASP A 104 -9.46 4.64 -8.74
CA ASP A 104 -8.31 4.90 -9.61
C ASP A 104 -8.52 4.24 -10.98
N GLU A 105 -8.24 4.98 -12.06
CA GLU A 105 -8.40 4.50 -13.44
C GLU A 105 -7.55 3.27 -13.77
N SER A 106 -6.45 3.07 -13.05
CA SER A 106 -5.53 1.94 -13.23
C SER A 106 -5.95 0.68 -12.46
N ALA A 107 -7.05 0.71 -11.68
CA ALA A 107 -7.43 -0.35 -10.75
C ALA A 107 -7.41 -1.75 -11.37
N GLU A 108 -8.05 -1.91 -12.54
CA GLU A 108 -8.17 -3.21 -13.21
C GLU A 108 -6.82 -3.79 -13.64
N LEU A 109 -5.86 -2.93 -14.02
CA LEU A 109 -4.52 -3.38 -14.41
C LEU A 109 -3.75 -4.00 -13.23
N PHE A 110 -4.01 -3.52 -12.00
CA PHE A 110 -3.42 -4.11 -10.79
C PHE A 110 -4.12 -5.41 -10.39
N ALA A 111 -5.43 -5.49 -10.62
CA ALA A 111 -6.23 -6.68 -10.32
C ALA A 111 -5.78 -7.90 -11.13
N GLU A 112 -5.38 -7.71 -12.40
CA GLU A 112 -4.85 -8.76 -13.26
C GLU A 112 -3.62 -9.49 -12.69
N ASP A 113 -2.87 -8.85 -11.80
CA ASP A 113 -1.59 -9.35 -11.30
C ASP A 113 -1.73 -10.19 -10.00
N VAL A 114 -2.94 -10.36 -9.45
CA VAL A 114 -3.22 -11.12 -8.21
C VAL A 114 -4.44 -12.03 -8.38
N GLU A 115 -4.49 -13.10 -7.58
CA GLU A 115 -5.64 -14.03 -7.62
C GLU A 115 -6.85 -13.53 -6.83
N ASN A 116 -6.60 -12.75 -5.76
CA ASN A 116 -7.63 -12.28 -4.85
C ASN A 116 -7.62 -10.74 -4.78
N PRO A 117 -8.12 -10.02 -5.80
CA PRO A 117 -8.27 -8.59 -5.73
C PRO A 117 -9.40 -8.21 -4.75
N MET A 118 -9.14 -7.24 -3.88
CA MET A 118 -10.10 -6.62 -2.98
C MET A 118 -10.15 -5.12 -3.28
N TYR A 119 -11.33 -4.63 -3.57
CA TYR A 119 -11.50 -3.24 -3.98
C TYR A 119 -12.00 -2.37 -2.83
N TYR A 120 -11.39 -1.22 -2.65
CA TYR A 120 -11.88 -0.20 -1.74
C TYR A 120 -12.02 1.15 -2.45
N GLY A 121 -12.86 2.04 -1.93
CA GLY A 121 -13.03 3.37 -2.49
C GLY A 121 -14.14 4.17 -1.83
N VAL A 122 -14.37 5.35 -2.35
CA VAL A 122 -15.47 6.23 -1.94
C VAL A 122 -16.67 6.07 -2.87
N VAL A 123 -16.42 5.94 -4.16
CA VAL A 123 -17.46 5.78 -5.20
C VAL A 123 -17.73 4.31 -5.48
N LYS A 124 -16.66 3.52 -5.67
CA LYS A 124 -16.72 2.09 -6.02
C LYS A 124 -15.99 1.25 -4.95
N GLY A 125 -16.17 -0.05 -5.00
CA GLY A 125 -15.40 -1.02 -4.21
C GLY A 125 -16.25 -1.89 -3.30
N ASP A 126 -15.62 -2.94 -2.78
CA ASP A 126 -16.19 -3.89 -1.82
C ASP A 126 -16.23 -3.29 -0.41
N VAL A 127 -15.22 -2.45 -0.11
CA VAL A 127 -15.15 -1.64 1.11
C VAL A 127 -15.28 -0.17 0.74
N LYS A 128 -16.34 0.49 1.23
CA LYS A 128 -16.64 1.89 0.87
C LYS A 128 -16.68 2.81 2.07
N ALA A 129 -16.16 4.03 1.90
CA ALA A 129 -16.34 5.12 2.85
C ALA A 129 -17.62 5.89 2.51
N VAL A 130 -18.56 5.94 3.46
CA VAL A 130 -19.80 6.71 3.34
C VAL A 130 -19.95 7.69 4.51
N ASN A 131 -20.83 8.67 4.41
CA ASN A 131 -21.08 9.68 5.44
C ASN A 131 -19.81 10.45 5.85
N ILE A 132 -18.96 10.76 4.88
CA ILE A 132 -17.66 11.41 5.10
C ILE A 132 -17.88 12.85 5.58
N LYS A 133 -17.27 13.19 6.72
CA LYS A 133 -17.19 14.56 7.25
C LYS A 133 -15.72 14.92 7.39
N MET A 134 -15.30 16.00 6.74
CA MET A 134 -13.92 16.48 6.77
C MET A 134 -13.81 17.78 7.55
N THR A 135 -12.72 17.92 8.31
CA THR A 135 -12.32 19.12 9.03
C THR A 135 -10.84 19.39 8.83
N SER A 136 -10.34 20.52 9.31
CA SER A 136 -8.91 20.81 9.31
C SER A 136 -8.09 19.88 10.23
N ALA A 137 -8.72 19.17 11.15
CA ALA A 137 -8.06 18.24 12.07
C ALA A 137 -8.10 16.78 11.59
N GLY A 138 -8.92 16.46 10.59
CA GLY A 138 -9.05 15.10 10.09
C GLY A 138 -10.42 14.82 9.47
N SER A 139 -10.79 13.55 9.41
CA SER A 139 -12.07 13.12 8.86
C SER A 139 -12.73 12.05 9.74
N THR A 140 -14.06 11.98 9.66
CA THR A 140 -14.85 10.87 10.18
C THR A 140 -15.70 10.30 9.06
N TYR A 141 -15.86 8.99 9.04
CA TYR A 141 -16.71 8.32 8.04
C TYR A 141 -17.13 6.94 8.53
N THR A 142 -18.07 6.35 7.83
CA THR A 142 -18.47 4.95 8.05
C THR A 142 -17.84 4.09 6.94
N ALA A 143 -16.99 3.13 7.31
CA ALA A 143 -16.54 2.11 6.38
C ALA A 143 -17.60 0.99 6.31
N VAL A 144 -18.02 0.64 5.11
CA VAL A 144 -19.01 -0.41 4.83
C VAL A 144 -18.33 -1.53 4.05
N ALA A 145 -18.32 -2.74 4.64
CA ALA A 145 -17.78 -3.95 4.03
C ALA A 145 -18.85 -5.05 4.07
N GLY A 146 -19.56 -5.25 2.97
CA GLY A 146 -20.75 -6.10 2.94
C GLY A 146 -21.82 -5.60 3.93
N GLU A 147 -22.22 -6.43 4.89
CA GLU A 147 -23.18 -6.07 5.94
C GLU A 147 -22.53 -5.33 7.13
N ASN A 148 -21.22 -5.37 7.24
CA ASN A 148 -20.48 -4.78 8.36
C ASN A 148 -20.29 -3.28 8.19
N LYS A 149 -20.41 -2.52 9.28
CA LYS A 149 -20.21 -1.08 9.32
C LYS A 149 -19.30 -0.71 10.48
N TYR A 150 -18.28 0.11 10.18
CA TYR A 150 -17.30 0.57 11.15
C TYR A 150 -17.23 2.10 11.13
N ASN A 151 -17.37 2.72 12.28
CA ASN A 151 -17.18 4.17 12.40
C ASN A 151 -15.69 4.47 12.54
N ILE A 152 -15.17 5.23 11.61
CA ILE A 152 -13.75 5.55 11.51
C ILE A 152 -13.51 7.02 11.87
N VAL A 153 -12.48 7.25 12.65
CA VAL A 153 -11.92 8.57 12.94
C VAL A 153 -10.47 8.58 12.43
N CYS A 154 -10.20 9.39 11.42
CA CYS A 154 -8.87 9.60 10.87
C CYS A 154 -8.39 11.00 11.25
N ASN A 155 -7.39 11.08 12.12
CA ASN A 155 -6.82 12.36 12.62
C ASN A 155 -5.81 12.98 11.65
N LEU A 156 -5.89 12.64 10.37
CA LEU A 156 -5.08 13.22 9.32
C LEU A 156 -5.98 14.01 8.37
N PRO A 157 -5.72 15.31 8.14
CA PRO A 157 -6.51 16.13 7.25
C PRO A 157 -6.29 15.77 5.78
N GLY A 158 -7.29 16.04 4.94
CA GLY A 158 -7.26 15.82 3.49
C GLY A 158 -8.02 14.59 3.03
N SER A 159 -8.69 14.71 1.89
CA SER A 159 -9.54 13.66 1.30
C SER A 159 -8.76 12.38 0.97
N PHE A 160 -7.50 12.51 0.54
CA PHE A 160 -6.63 11.35 0.26
C PHE A 160 -6.39 10.47 1.49
N ASN A 161 -6.47 11.03 2.72
CA ASN A 161 -6.33 10.24 3.95
C ASN A 161 -7.57 9.40 4.27
N VAL A 162 -8.74 9.73 3.71
CA VAL A 162 -9.90 8.82 3.74
C VAL A 162 -9.57 7.55 2.97
N TYR A 163 -9.02 7.66 1.76
CA TYR A 163 -8.58 6.50 0.97
C TYR A 163 -7.46 5.72 1.66
N ASN A 164 -6.43 6.42 2.18
CA ASN A 164 -5.31 5.77 2.84
C ASN A 164 -5.74 5.00 4.10
N SER A 165 -6.63 5.58 4.92
CA SER A 165 -7.16 4.90 6.10
C SER A 165 -8.13 3.77 5.73
N LEU A 166 -8.90 3.91 4.66
CA LEU A 166 -9.80 2.86 4.17
C LEU A 166 -9.03 1.64 3.65
N ALA A 167 -7.88 1.86 3.00
CA ALA A 167 -7.00 0.79 2.54
C ALA A 167 -6.39 -0.05 3.69
N ALA A 168 -6.42 0.47 4.93
CA ALA A 168 -5.88 -0.20 6.12
C ALA A 168 -6.94 -0.97 6.93
N ILE A 169 -8.21 -0.89 6.53
CA ILE A 169 -9.33 -1.59 7.16
C ILE A 169 -9.53 -2.97 6.56
#